data_148422703661b9ff93efd986757adaef
#
_entry.id   148422703661b9ff93efd986757adaef
#
_cell.length_a   1.000
_cell.length_b   1.000
_cell.length_c   1.000
_cell.angle_alpha   90.00
_cell.angle_beta   90.00
_cell.angle_gamma   90.00
#
_symmetry.space_group_name_H-M   'P 1'
#
loop_
_entity.id
_entity.type
_entity.pdbx_description
1 polymer ?
#
loop_
_entity_poly.entity_id
_entity_poly.type
_entity_poly.pdbx_seq_one_letter_code
_entity_poly.pdbx_strand_id
1 'polypeptide(L)'
;MMGGMNRFVGKGEEIALKVNLLREARPDEAVSTHPAMVAAVARMVMKEGARPLIVDSPGSGFKYTKNVLEKIYHTNGMSQAAEDSGAELNFDTSFENISFPEGELIKRFEVITPVLKADGMLNLCKLKTHSFTHMTGAIKNHFGVIPGRTKPGYHAKLADKNLFVDMLLDLMHAVPSRISIMDAVMAMEGDGPGTGDPRKVGLFLGAENALALDVVAGEIMGLHRENNPFLMQAEKRGIRPNRIDHVELVGAPLSELKIPGFKFPPTITEGTGVVNHLTWWQKPLQPIFKDSLTRKPRILKKKCIACAACYQACPVKAISMVKNSRKTYAEIDESKCIRCYCCHEMCAEDAIILKTSLFYRLAQG
;
A
#
# COMPACT_ATOMS: atom_id res chain seq x y z
N MET A 1 21.59 -6.18 15.89
CA MET A 1 20.26 -5.95 16.43
C MET A 1 19.33 -7.13 16.18
N MET A 2 19.02 -7.50 14.92
CA MET A 2 18.08 -8.62 14.59
C MET A 2 18.75 -10.00 14.49
N GLY A 3 20.03 -10.14 14.80
CA GLY A 3 20.77 -11.41 14.81
C GLY A 3 21.36 -11.87 13.47
N GLY A 4 21.29 -11.06 12.42
CA GLY A 4 21.82 -11.36 11.09
C GLY A 4 20.81 -12.02 10.16
N MET A 5 21.13 -12.07 8.85
CA MET A 5 20.25 -12.62 7.82
C MET A 5 20.07 -14.13 7.94
N ASN A 6 21.08 -14.82 8.47
CA ASN A 6 21.05 -16.26 8.74
C ASN A 6 19.93 -16.74 9.69
N ARG A 7 19.27 -15.83 10.43
CA ARG A 7 18.06 -16.14 11.20
C ARG A 7 16.83 -16.31 10.31
N PHE A 8 16.86 -15.71 9.13
CA PHE A 8 15.67 -15.57 8.27
C PHE A 8 15.78 -16.37 6.98
N VAL A 9 16.98 -16.79 6.60
CA VAL A 9 17.21 -17.54 5.37
C VAL A 9 18.17 -18.68 5.59
N GLY A 10 17.89 -19.83 4.96
CA GLY A 10 18.74 -21.03 4.97
C GLY A 10 19.50 -21.17 3.65
N LYS A 11 20.62 -21.91 3.71
CA LYS A 11 21.42 -22.23 2.53
C LYS A 11 20.61 -23.03 1.52
N GLY A 12 20.64 -22.62 0.25
CA GLY A 12 19.97 -23.29 -0.87
C GLY A 12 18.51 -22.88 -1.05
N GLU A 13 17.91 -22.14 -0.10
CA GLU A 13 16.53 -21.67 -0.21
C GLU A 13 16.37 -20.67 -1.37
N GLU A 14 15.18 -20.64 -1.96
CA GLU A 14 14.71 -19.55 -2.81
C GLU A 14 13.87 -18.59 -1.97
N ILE A 15 14.27 -17.35 -1.92
CA ILE A 15 13.66 -16.32 -1.05
C ILE A 15 12.98 -15.26 -1.89
N ALA A 16 11.67 -15.16 -1.76
CA ALA A 16 10.88 -14.09 -2.36
C ALA A 16 11.17 -12.75 -1.67
N LEU A 17 11.86 -11.83 -2.35
CA LEU A 17 12.00 -10.45 -1.94
C LEU A 17 10.77 -9.68 -2.41
N LYS A 18 9.73 -9.63 -1.55
CA LYS A 18 8.48 -8.94 -1.84
C LYS A 18 8.66 -7.44 -1.71
N VAL A 19 8.93 -6.77 -2.82
CA VAL A 19 9.10 -5.32 -2.88
C VAL A 19 7.76 -4.58 -2.91
N ASN A 20 7.78 -3.24 -2.94
CA ASN A 20 6.61 -2.41 -3.23
C ASN A 20 6.83 -1.74 -4.59
N LEU A 21 6.10 -2.13 -5.63
CA LEU A 21 6.24 -1.56 -6.98
C LEU A 21 5.17 -0.50 -7.27
N LEU A 22 3.93 -0.79 -7.02
CA LEU A 22 2.73 -0.02 -7.30
C LEU A 22 2.54 0.24 -8.82
N ARG A 23 3.36 1.10 -9.44
CA ARG A 23 3.33 1.51 -10.84
C ARG A 23 4.75 1.83 -11.34
N GLU A 24 4.87 2.14 -12.62
CA GLU A 24 6.09 2.76 -13.14
C GLU A 24 6.34 4.09 -12.41
N ALA A 25 7.51 4.21 -11.77
CA ALA A 25 7.95 5.40 -11.04
C ALA A 25 9.46 5.38 -10.90
N ARG A 26 10.11 6.53 -11.00
CA ARG A 26 11.54 6.61 -10.72
C ARG A 26 11.82 6.44 -9.23
N PRO A 27 13.00 5.95 -8.84
CA PRO A 27 13.36 5.75 -7.43
C PRO A 27 13.25 7.02 -6.56
N ASP A 28 13.50 8.20 -7.14
CA ASP A 28 13.44 9.50 -6.46
C ASP A 28 12.00 9.97 -6.15
N GLU A 29 10.98 9.40 -6.80
CA GLU A 29 9.57 9.68 -6.54
C GLU A 29 9.06 9.05 -5.21
N ALA A 30 9.84 8.20 -4.56
CA ALA A 30 9.50 7.49 -3.32
C ALA A 30 8.19 6.65 -3.39
N VAL A 31 7.76 6.28 -4.59
CA VAL A 31 6.57 5.44 -4.82
C VAL A 31 6.85 3.98 -4.50
N SER A 32 8.02 3.48 -4.88
CA SER A 32 8.44 2.08 -4.74
C SER A 32 9.54 1.93 -3.68
N THR A 33 9.80 0.68 -3.25
CA THR A 33 11.00 0.35 -2.48
C THR A 33 12.23 0.76 -3.27
N HIS A 34 13.19 1.42 -2.64
CA HIS A 34 14.38 1.92 -3.35
C HIS A 34 15.28 0.76 -3.81
N PRO A 35 15.73 0.74 -5.08
CA PRO A 35 16.50 -0.38 -5.65
C PRO A 35 17.80 -0.66 -4.89
N ALA A 36 18.48 0.35 -4.35
CA ALA A 36 19.69 0.15 -3.54
C ALA A 36 19.43 -0.68 -2.28
N MET A 37 18.27 -0.50 -1.62
CA MET A 37 17.89 -1.35 -0.49
C MET A 37 17.64 -2.79 -0.94
N VAL A 38 16.93 -2.97 -2.05
CA VAL A 38 16.63 -4.30 -2.60
C VAL A 38 17.93 -5.03 -2.94
N ALA A 39 18.87 -4.37 -3.63
CA ALA A 39 20.17 -4.93 -3.96
C ALA A 39 20.99 -5.27 -2.69
N ALA A 40 20.94 -4.43 -1.65
CA ALA A 40 21.64 -4.69 -0.38
C ALA A 40 21.06 -5.94 0.32
N VAL A 41 19.72 -6.05 0.42
CA VAL A 41 19.09 -7.24 1.03
C VAL A 41 19.35 -8.49 0.19
N ALA A 42 19.28 -8.40 -1.14
CA ALA A 42 19.59 -9.51 -2.03
C ALA A 42 21.01 -10.04 -1.81
N ARG A 43 22.00 -9.15 -1.73
CA ARG A 43 23.39 -9.56 -1.39
C ARG A 43 23.50 -10.22 -0.03
N MET A 44 22.74 -9.76 0.98
CA MET A 44 22.71 -10.39 2.30
C MET A 44 22.15 -11.81 2.22
N VAL A 45 21.07 -12.01 1.46
CA VAL A 45 20.47 -13.34 1.22
C VAL A 45 21.46 -14.27 0.51
N MET A 46 22.10 -13.79 -0.54
CA MET A 46 23.11 -14.58 -1.29
C MET A 46 24.31 -14.95 -0.43
N LYS A 47 24.75 -14.06 0.48
CA LYS A 47 25.86 -14.34 1.42
C LYS A 47 25.57 -15.53 2.32
N GLU A 48 24.31 -15.79 2.64
CA GLU A 48 23.88 -16.98 3.40
C GLU A 48 23.71 -18.23 2.50
N GLY A 49 23.98 -18.10 1.19
CA GLY A 49 23.90 -19.19 0.22
C GLY A 49 22.47 -19.48 -0.29
N ALA A 50 21.55 -18.54 -0.12
CA ALA A 50 20.19 -18.60 -0.65
C ALA A 50 20.08 -17.82 -1.97
N ARG A 51 19.00 -18.03 -2.73
CA ARG A 51 18.70 -17.38 -4.02
C ARG A 51 17.60 -16.33 -3.83
N PRO A 52 17.88 -15.04 -3.98
CA PRO A 52 16.86 -14.00 -3.90
C PRO A 52 16.10 -13.85 -5.21
N LEU A 53 14.76 -13.87 -5.15
CA LEU A 53 13.84 -13.60 -6.25
C LEU A 53 13.06 -12.30 -5.98
N ILE A 54 13.30 -11.25 -6.75
CA ILE A 54 12.56 -9.98 -6.64
C ILE A 54 11.16 -10.17 -7.22
N VAL A 55 10.13 -9.95 -6.39
CA VAL A 55 8.75 -10.26 -6.73
C VAL A 55 7.78 -9.19 -6.21
N ASP A 56 6.80 -8.85 -7.03
CA ASP A 56 5.59 -8.10 -6.67
C ASP A 56 4.54 -8.26 -7.76
N SER A 57 3.29 -8.01 -7.41
CA SER A 57 2.25 -7.75 -8.38
C SER A 57 1.88 -6.26 -8.33
N PRO A 58 1.87 -5.55 -9.47
CA PRO A 58 1.61 -4.12 -9.52
C PRO A 58 0.26 -3.71 -8.93
N GLY A 59 0.05 -2.40 -8.78
CA GLY A 59 -1.17 -1.82 -8.24
C GLY A 59 -2.43 -2.16 -9.02
N SER A 60 -3.57 -1.78 -8.47
CA SER A 60 -4.90 -2.04 -9.07
C SER A 60 -4.98 -1.49 -10.50
N GLY A 61 -5.47 -2.32 -11.44
CA GLY A 61 -5.69 -1.93 -12.83
C GLY A 61 -4.55 -2.24 -13.80
N PHE A 62 -3.35 -2.57 -13.32
CA PHE A 62 -2.32 -3.13 -14.20
C PHE A 62 -2.58 -4.60 -14.48
N LYS A 63 -2.42 -4.98 -15.74
CA LYS A 63 -2.38 -6.40 -16.10
C LYS A 63 -1.13 -7.02 -15.49
N TYR A 64 -1.29 -8.14 -14.80
CA TYR A 64 -0.16 -8.92 -14.31
C TYR A 64 0.39 -9.76 -15.47
N THR A 65 1.28 -9.18 -16.25
CA THR A 65 1.91 -9.80 -17.45
C THR A 65 3.39 -9.46 -17.48
N LYS A 66 4.18 -10.31 -18.16
CA LYS A 66 5.62 -10.14 -18.30
C LYS A 66 5.99 -8.75 -18.82
N ASN A 67 5.37 -8.29 -19.92
CA ASN A 67 5.68 -6.99 -20.53
C ASN A 67 5.40 -5.80 -19.59
N VAL A 68 4.39 -5.91 -18.72
CA VAL A 68 4.10 -4.88 -17.71
C VAL A 68 5.16 -4.91 -16.61
N LEU A 69 5.54 -6.10 -16.14
CA LEU A 69 6.58 -6.27 -15.13
C LEU A 69 7.94 -5.74 -15.65
N GLU A 70 8.33 -6.06 -16.88
CA GLU A 70 9.58 -5.56 -17.49
C GLU A 70 9.66 -4.04 -17.45
N LYS A 71 8.60 -3.34 -17.86
CA LYS A 71 8.55 -1.87 -17.83
C LYS A 71 8.66 -1.32 -16.41
N ILE A 72 7.89 -1.88 -15.48
CA ILE A 72 7.90 -1.45 -14.09
C ILE A 72 9.26 -1.71 -13.46
N TYR A 73 9.85 -2.91 -13.63
CA TYR A 73 11.16 -3.24 -13.10
C TYR A 73 12.26 -2.32 -13.65
N HIS A 74 12.20 -2.02 -14.94
CA HIS A 74 13.15 -1.09 -15.56
C HIS A 74 13.02 0.32 -14.97
N THR A 75 11.80 0.89 -14.97
CA THR A 75 11.58 2.27 -14.53
C THR A 75 11.83 2.44 -13.03
N ASN A 76 11.48 1.44 -12.21
CA ASN A 76 11.68 1.50 -10.75
C ASN A 76 13.10 1.11 -10.32
N GLY A 77 14.00 0.80 -11.26
CA GLY A 77 15.39 0.44 -11.01
C GLY A 77 15.60 -0.97 -10.48
N MET A 78 14.57 -1.84 -10.51
CA MET A 78 14.70 -3.23 -10.02
C MET A 78 15.58 -4.08 -10.95
N SER A 79 15.58 -3.80 -12.28
CA SER A 79 16.48 -4.46 -13.22
C SER A 79 17.94 -4.19 -12.84
N GLN A 80 18.29 -2.94 -12.54
CA GLN A 80 19.62 -2.59 -12.07
C GLN A 80 19.94 -3.22 -10.70
N ALA A 81 18.98 -3.24 -9.78
CA ALA A 81 19.16 -3.88 -8.49
C ALA A 81 19.45 -5.39 -8.61
N ALA A 82 18.80 -6.06 -9.56
CA ALA A 82 19.04 -7.48 -9.85
C ALA A 82 20.44 -7.70 -10.45
N GLU A 83 20.83 -6.90 -11.43
CA GLU A 83 22.19 -6.94 -12.03
C GLU A 83 23.29 -6.70 -10.97
N ASP A 84 23.13 -5.66 -10.16
CA ASP A 84 24.12 -5.26 -9.13
C ASP A 84 24.26 -6.28 -8.00
N SER A 85 23.22 -7.06 -7.74
CA SER A 85 23.19 -8.00 -6.61
C SER A 85 23.27 -9.47 -7.01
N GLY A 86 22.99 -9.82 -8.27
CA GLY A 86 22.82 -11.19 -8.73
C GLY A 86 21.48 -11.80 -8.39
N ALA A 87 20.50 -11.02 -7.94
CA ALA A 87 19.13 -11.50 -7.70
C ALA A 87 18.40 -11.78 -9.02
N GLU A 88 17.43 -12.67 -8.97
CA GLU A 88 16.56 -12.94 -10.11
C GLU A 88 15.33 -11.99 -10.07
N LEU A 89 14.82 -11.63 -11.28
CA LEU A 89 13.55 -10.94 -11.43
C LEU A 89 12.45 -11.94 -11.75
N ASN A 90 11.34 -11.85 -11.02
CA ASN A 90 10.20 -12.70 -11.31
C ASN A 90 9.44 -12.25 -12.57
N PHE A 91 9.21 -13.18 -13.50
CA PHE A 91 8.35 -13.00 -14.65
C PHE A 91 7.23 -14.06 -14.75
N ASP A 92 7.15 -14.96 -13.78
CA ASP A 92 5.99 -15.86 -13.65
C ASP A 92 4.78 -15.06 -13.17
N THR A 93 3.76 -15.00 -14.02
CA THR A 93 2.51 -14.27 -13.77
C THR A 93 1.34 -15.20 -13.42
N SER A 94 1.63 -16.46 -13.15
CA SER A 94 0.66 -17.42 -12.65
C SER A 94 0.26 -17.12 -11.20
N PHE A 95 -0.86 -17.66 -10.78
CA PHE A 95 -1.38 -17.55 -9.41
C PHE A 95 -2.21 -18.77 -9.08
N GLU A 96 -2.32 -19.03 -7.79
CA GLU A 96 -3.07 -20.16 -7.26
C GLU A 96 -4.04 -19.69 -6.18
N ASN A 97 -5.08 -20.49 -5.94
CA ASN A 97 -5.99 -20.28 -4.83
C ASN A 97 -5.46 -21.01 -3.60
N ILE A 98 -5.28 -20.28 -2.51
CA ILE A 98 -4.97 -20.84 -1.21
C ILE A 98 -6.19 -20.79 -0.29
N SER A 99 -6.35 -21.82 0.53
CA SER A 99 -7.35 -21.86 1.60
C SER A 99 -6.76 -21.32 2.89
N PHE A 100 -7.51 -20.49 3.59
CA PHE A 100 -7.15 -19.94 4.90
C PHE A 100 -8.37 -19.99 5.82
N PRO A 101 -8.76 -21.18 6.33
CA PRO A 101 -9.96 -21.35 7.17
C PRO A 101 -9.98 -20.48 8.42
N GLU A 102 -8.79 -20.15 8.97
CA GLU A 102 -8.60 -19.34 10.17
C GLU A 102 -8.87 -17.84 9.94
N GLY A 103 -8.92 -17.39 8.68
CA GLY A 103 -9.24 -15.99 8.37
C GLY A 103 -10.58 -15.59 8.98
N GLU A 104 -10.69 -14.40 9.50
CA GLU A 104 -11.95 -13.91 10.08
C GLU A 104 -12.94 -13.50 8.98
N LEU A 105 -12.49 -12.73 8.01
CA LEU A 105 -13.30 -12.21 6.91
C LEU A 105 -13.12 -13.01 5.62
N ILE A 106 -11.87 -13.33 5.25
CA ILE A 106 -11.52 -13.98 3.98
C ILE A 106 -10.91 -15.36 4.23
N LYS A 107 -11.57 -16.39 3.69
CA LYS A 107 -11.18 -17.80 3.82
C LYS A 107 -10.40 -18.36 2.63
N ARG A 108 -10.25 -17.58 1.56
CA ARG A 108 -9.55 -18.00 0.33
C ARG A 108 -8.96 -16.79 -0.37
N PHE A 109 -7.70 -16.91 -0.80
CA PHE A 109 -7.00 -15.88 -1.54
C PHE A 109 -6.46 -16.42 -2.86
N GLU A 110 -6.48 -15.62 -3.92
CA GLU A 110 -5.62 -15.82 -5.08
C GLU A 110 -4.24 -15.20 -4.76
N VAL A 111 -3.19 -16.01 -4.80
CA VAL A 111 -1.82 -15.56 -4.51
C VAL A 111 -0.93 -15.90 -5.69
N ILE A 112 -0.02 -14.98 -6.04
CA ILE A 112 0.94 -15.19 -7.13
C ILE A 112 1.85 -16.38 -6.84
N THR A 113 1.97 -17.30 -7.79
CA THR A 113 2.68 -18.57 -7.66
C THR A 113 4.14 -18.42 -7.22
N PRO A 114 4.93 -17.42 -7.70
CA PRO A 114 6.33 -17.30 -7.27
C PRO A 114 6.50 -17.07 -5.76
N VAL A 115 5.53 -16.46 -5.09
CA VAL A 115 5.57 -16.31 -3.62
C VAL A 115 5.23 -17.63 -2.92
N LEU A 116 4.34 -18.44 -3.50
CA LEU A 116 3.94 -19.72 -2.93
C LEU A 116 4.99 -20.81 -3.12
N LYS A 117 5.79 -20.72 -4.19
CA LYS A 117 6.88 -21.67 -4.49
C LYS A 117 8.18 -21.37 -3.76
N ALA A 118 8.39 -20.13 -3.37
CA ALA A 118 9.56 -19.73 -2.60
C ALA A 118 9.53 -20.39 -1.20
N ASP A 119 10.71 -20.74 -0.69
CA ASP A 119 10.87 -21.34 0.65
C ASP A 119 10.56 -20.32 1.78
N GLY A 120 10.58 -19.03 1.46
CA GLY A 120 10.21 -17.95 2.38
C GLY A 120 10.10 -16.61 1.70
N MET A 121 9.46 -15.66 2.39
CA MET A 121 9.26 -14.29 1.92
C MET A 121 9.89 -13.28 2.88
N LEU A 122 10.67 -12.34 2.35
CA LEU A 122 11.08 -11.12 3.03
C LEU A 122 10.27 -9.96 2.47
N ASN A 123 9.57 -9.22 3.35
CA ASN A 123 8.69 -8.14 2.96
C ASN A 123 9.43 -6.80 2.98
N LEU A 124 9.83 -6.31 1.80
CA LEU A 124 10.58 -5.06 1.62
C LEU A 124 9.60 -3.93 1.32
N CYS A 125 9.01 -3.35 2.36
CA CYS A 125 7.96 -2.35 2.25
C CYS A 125 8.51 -0.92 2.21
N LYS A 126 7.63 0.05 1.92
CA LYS A 126 7.94 1.49 1.81
C LYS A 126 7.15 2.28 2.84
N LEU A 127 7.79 3.21 3.56
CA LEU A 127 7.10 4.16 4.42
C LEU A 127 6.42 5.23 3.57
N LYS A 128 5.10 5.22 3.50
CA LYS A 128 4.33 6.22 2.76
C LYS A 128 2.90 6.37 3.25
N THR A 129 2.34 7.55 3.05
CA THR A 129 0.92 7.81 3.24
C THR A 129 0.06 7.07 2.22
N HIS A 130 -1.23 6.99 2.48
CA HIS A 130 -2.21 6.34 1.61
C HIS A 130 -3.58 6.97 1.80
N SER A 131 -4.17 7.49 0.73
CA SER A 131 -5.47 8.19 0.78
C SER A 131 -6.62 7.31 1.27
N PHE A 132 -6.58 5.98 1.08
CA PHE A 132 -7.62 5.06 1.53
C PHE A 132 -7.33 4.46 2.93
N THR A 133 -6.13 3.94 3.15
CA THR A 133 -5.74 3.25 4.41
C THR A 133 -4.87 4.09 5.33
N HIS A 134 -4.71 5.38 5.05
CA HIS A 134 -3.92 6.41 5.72
C HIS A 134 -2.40 6.20 5.67
N MET A 135 -1.92 4.97 5.73
CA MET A 135 -0.51 4.62 5.51
C MET A 135 -0.36 3.36 4.65
N THR A 136 0.77 3.25 4.01
CA THR A 136 1.32 2.02 3.45
C THR A 136 2.49 1.61 4.32
N GLY A 137 2.45 0.41 4.83
CA GLY A 137 3.48 -0.17 5.66
C GLY A 137 3.70 -1.62 5.29
N ALA A 138 4.10 -2.44 6.26
CA ALA A 138 4.35 -3.84 6.05
C ALA A 138 3.06 -4.62 5.75
N ILE A 139 1.97 -4.37 6.49
CA ILE A 139 0.68 -5.08 6.29
C ILE A 139 0.13 -4.78 4.89
N LYS A 140 0.05 -3.50 4.51
CA LYS A 140 -0.49 -3.12 3.20
C LYS A 140 0.36 -3.67 2.05
N ASN A 141 1.68 -3.83 2.26
CA ASN A 141 2.58 -4.37 1.24
C ASN A 141 2.28 -5.83 0.90
N HIS A 142 1.70 -6.62 1.82
CA HIS A 142 1.23 -7.97 1.52
C HIS A 142 0.17 -8.00 0.41
N PHE A 143 -0.59 -6.92 0.20
CA PHE A 143 -1.53 -6.86 -0.91
C PHE A 143 -0.89 -7.04 -2.29
N GLY A 144 0.42 -6.85 -2.40
CA GLY A 144 1.20 -7.13 -3.60
C GLY A 144 1.33 -8.62 -3.94
N VAL A 145 1.02 -9.56 -3.04
CA VAL A 145 0.97 -10.99 -3.38
C VAL A 145 -0.33 -11.38 -4.10
N ILE A 146 -1.35 -10.51 -4.09
CA ILE A 146 -2.58 -10.69 -4.86
C ILE A 146 -2.33 -10.28 -6.31
N PRO A 147 -2.77 -11.05 -7.33
CA PRO A 147 -2.62 -10.65 -8.74
C PRO A 147 -3.24 -9.28 -9.03
N GLY A 148 -2.54 -8.42 -9.78
CA GLY A 148 -2.97 -7.03 -10.06
C GLY A 148 -4.38 -6.92 -10.62
N ARG A 149 -4.79 -7.89 -11.45
CA ARG A 149 -6.12 -7.92 -12.07
C ARG A 149 -7.27 -8.17 -11.07
N THR A 150 -7.01 -8.83 -9.94
CA THR A 150 -8.03 -9.16 -8.93
C THR A 150 -8.15 -8.11 -7.84
N LYS A 151 -7.13 -7.28 -7.64
CA LYS A 151 -7.12 -6.19 -6.65
C LYS A 151 -8.33 -5.25 -6.76
N PRO A 152 -8.76 -4.80 -7.96
CA PRO A 152 -9.96 -3.98 -8.08
C PRO A 152 -11.22 -4.65 -7.51
N GLY A 153 -11.34 -5.98 -7.63
CA GLY A 153 -12.44 -6.75 -7.07
C GLY A 153 -12.53 -6.67 -5.55
N TYR A 154 -11.38 -6.66 -4.86
CA TYR A 154 -11.35 -6.46 -3.40
C TYR A 154 -11.81 -5.04 -3.02
N HIS A 155 -11.38 -4.00 -3.73
CA HIS A 155 -11.85 -2.64 -3.50
C HIS A 155 -13.36 -2.47 -3.77
N ALA A 156 -13.92 -3.18 -4.75
CA ALA A 156 -15.35 -3.14 -5.02
C ALA A 156 -16.17 -3.85 -3.94
N LYS A 157 -15.74 -5.04 -3.52
CA LYS A 157 -16.44 -5.87 -2.53
C LYS A 157 -16.28 -5.33 -1.11
N LEU A 158 -15.12 -4.76 -0.79
CA LEU A 158 -14.73 -4.25 0.52
C LEU A 158 -14.52 -2.73 0.44
N ALA A 159 -15.55 -2.00 -0.02
CA ALA A 159 -15.51 -0.54 -0.15
C ALA A 159 -15.44 0.18 1.22
N ASP A 160 -15.84 -0.50 2.30
CA ASP A 160 -15.59 -0.04 3.66
C ASP A 160 -14.11 -0.25 4.01
N LYS A 161 -13.45 0.82 4.48
CA LYS A 161 -12.02 0.82 4.82
C LYS A 161 -11.66 -0.22 5.89
N ASN A 162 -12.54 -0.41 6.89
CA ASN A 162 -12.28 -1.33 7.98
C ASN A 162 -12.34 -2.79 7.49
N LEU A 163 -13.34 -3.14 6.67
CA LEU A 163 -13.42 -4.46 6.04
C LEU A 163 -12.23 -4.73 5.11
N PHE A 164 -11.77 -3.70 4.39
CA PHE A 164 -10.59 -3.84 3.55
C PHE A 164 -9.32 -4.09 4.37
N VAL A 165 -9.19 -3.45 5.52
CA VAL A 165 -8.08 -3.68 6.46
C VAL A 165 -8.18 -5.05 7.12
N ASP A 166 -9.38 -5.51 7.49
CA ASP A 166 -9.60 -6.87 8.03
C ASP A 166 -9.14 -7.93 7.02
N MET A 167 -9.46 -7.76 5.73
CA MET A 167 -8.94 -8.63 4.67
C MET A 167 -7.40 -8.61 4.59
N LEU A 168 -6.76 -7.44 4.76
CA LEU A 168 -5.30 -7.34 4.75
C LEU A 168 -4.66 -8.01 5.97
N LEU A 169 -5.31 -7.98 7.13
CA LEU A 169 -4.87 -8.71 8.32
C LEU A 169 -4.99 -10.23 8.10
N ASP A 170 -6.07 -10.70 7.47
CA ASP A 170 -6.20 -12.11 7.08
C ASP A 170 -5.11 -12.50 6.08
N LEU A 171 -4.85 -11.67 5.07
CA LEU A 171 -3.83 -11.94 4.06
C LEU A 171 -2.42 -12.01 4.65
N MET A 172 -2.09 -11.11 5.58
CA MET A 172 -0.80 -11.11 6.28
C MET A 172 -0.56 -12.44 7.03
N HIS A 173 -1.62 -13.03 7.61
CA HIS A 173 -1.53 -14.32 8.28
C HIS A 173 -1.54 -15.50 7.30
N ALA A 174 -2.28 -15.38 6.20
CA ALA A 174 -2.35 -16.43 5.16
C ALA A 174 -1.03 -16.56 4.38
N VAL A 175 -0.29 -15.45 4.20
CA VAL A 175 0.99 -15.40 3.47
C VAL A 175 2.01 -14.64 4.34
N PRO A 176 2.54 -15.27 5.39
CA PRO A 176 3.43 -14.60 6.33
C PRO A 176 4.80 -14.29 5.70
N SER A 177 5.41 -13.21 6.15
CA SER A 177 6.81 -12.90 5.88
C SER A 177 7.69 -13.30 7.07
N ARG A 178 8.91 -13.79 6.82
CA ARG A 178 9.89 -14.12 7.88
C ARG A 178 10.40 -12.85 8.58
N ILE A 179 10.50 -11.77 7.84
CA ILE A 179 10.83 -10.43 8.33
C ILE A 179 10.26 -9.39 7.38
N SER A 180 9.83 -8.26 7.94
CA SER A 180 9.53 -7.05 7.18
C SER A 180 10.64 -6.02 7.40
N ILE A 181 11.16 -5.45 6.30
CA ILE A 181 12.13 -4.36 6.32
C ILE A 181 11.53 -3.19 5.58
N MET A 182 11.44 -2.04 6.25
CA MET A 182 10.82 -0.83 5.72
C MET A 182 11.87 0.17 5.26
N ASP A 183 11.78 0.53 4.00
CA ASP A 183 12.49 1.66 3.44
C ASP A 183 11.81 2.97 3.86
N ALA A 184 12.44 3.64 4.79
CA ALA A 184 12.07 4.97 5.26
C ALA A 184 13.23 5.97 5.04
N VAL A 185 14.18 5.73 4.12
CA VAL A 185 15.23 6.70 3.79
C VAL A 185 14.61 7.90 3.09
N MET A 186 13.88 7.64 2.01
CA MET A 186 12.99 8.60 1.38
C MET A 186 11.57 8.09 1.54
N ALA A 187 10.82 8.61 2.48
CA ALA A 187 9.39 8.32 2.67
C ALA A 187 8.54 9.12 1.69
N MET A 188 7.24 8.85 1.64
CA MET A 188 6.28 9.69 0.91
C MET A 188 5.24 10.24 1.89
N GLU A 189 5.02 11.55 1.86
CA GLU A 189 4.00 12.25 2.64
C GLU A 189 2.89 12.83 1.73
N GLY A 190 1.81 13.37 2.28
CA GLY A 190 0.71 13.98 1.51
C GLY A 190 -0.23 12.97 0.86
N ASP A 191 -0.63 13.21 -0.37
CA ASP A 191 -1.65 12.44 -1.11
C ASP A 191 -1.09 11.11 -1.68
N GLY A 192 -0.41 10.29 -0.85
CA GLY A 192 0.04 8.95 -1.25
C GLY A 192 -1.12 8.01 -1.61
N PRO A 193 -0.81 6.83 -2.19
CA PRO A 193 0.50 6.17 -2.23
C PRO A 193 1.32 6.40 -3.50
N GLY A 194 0.83 7.13 -4.51
CA GLY A 194 1.48 7.28 -5.80
C GLY A 194 1.73 8.73 -6.23
N THR A 195 1.10 9.71 -5.57
CA THR A 195 1.09 11.13 -5.93
C THR A 195 1.48 12.05 -4.76
N GLY A 196 1.99 11.48 -3.67
CA GLY A 196 2.50 12.25 -2.55
C GLY A 196 3.90 12.81 -2.81
N ASP A 197 4.38 13.64 -1.89
CA ASP A 197 5.69 14.27 -1.96
C ASP A 197 6.76 13.39 -1.32
N PRO A 198 7.95 13.23 -1.93
CA PRO A 198 9.09 12.58 -1.28
C PRO A 198 9.51 13.35 -0.02
N ARG A 199 9.72 12.60 1.08
CA ARG A 199 10.17 13.14 2.36
C ARG A 199 11.42 12.43 2.82
N LYS A 200 12.53 13.15 2.99
CA LYS A 200 13.75 12.58 3.57
C LYS A 200 13.55 12.30 5.06
N VAL A 201 13.74 11.05 5.46
CA VAL A 201 13.62 10.55 6.83
C VAL A 201 14.92 9.92 7.30
N GLY A 202 15.58 9.12 6.45
CA GLY A 202 16.90 8.58 6.70
C GLY A 202 16.92 7.34 7.59
N LEU A 203 15.83 6.57 7.64
CA LEU A 203 15.69 5.41 8.52
C LEU A 203 15.47 4.12 7.73
N PHE A 204 15.94 3.02 8.31
CA PHE A 204 15.47 1.67 8.04
C PHE A 204 14.83 1.10 9.31
N LEU A 205 13.69 0.46 9.17
CA LEU A 205 13.00 -0.24 10.26
C LEU A 205 12.90 -1.72 9.91
N GLY A 206 12.99 -2.60 10.90
CA GLY A 206 12.87 -4.03 10.69
C GLY A 206 12.12 -4.70 11.83
N ALA A 207 11.22 -5.65 11.52
CA ALA A 207 10.54 -6.48 12.50
C ALA A 207 10.12 -7.82 11.90
N GLU A 208 10.16 -8.88 12.70
CA GLU A 208 9.61 -10.18 12.32
C GLU A 208 8.08 -10.12 12.19
N ASN A 209 7.44 -9.33 13.03
CA ASN A 209 6.01 -9.09 13.00
C ASN A 209 5.69 -7.81 12.20
N ALA A 210 4.95 -7.95 11.09
CA ALA A 210 4.59 -6.84 10.23
C ALA A 210 3.70 -5.78 10.93
N LEU A 211 2.84 -6.20 11.87
CA LEU A 211 2.02 -5.27 12.64
C LEU A 211 2.88 -4.47 13.63
N ALA A 212 3.89 -5.11 14.28
CA ALA A 212 4.85 -4.40 15.13
C ALA A 212 5.58 -3.29 14.36
N LEU A 213 5.99 -3.59 13.13
CA LEU A 213 6.65 -2.62 12.26
C LEU A 213 5.73 -1.43 11.96
N ASP A 214 4.47 -1.69 11.64
CA ASP A 214 3.48 -0.65 11.31
C ASP A 214 3.05 0.17 12.53
N VAL A 215 3.07 -0.42 13.76
CA VAL A 215 2.91 0.32 15.02
C VAL A 215 4.01 1.38 15.15
N VAL A 216 5.27 0.96 15.03
CA VAL A 216 6.42 1.88 15.16
C VAL A 216 6.45 2.91 14.03
N ALA A 217 6.17 2.50 12.80
CA ALA A 217 6.08 3.40 11.66
C ALA A 217 5.01 4.49 11.86
N GLY A 218 3.83 4.12 12.36
CA GLY A 218 2.77 5.06 12.70
C GLY A 218 3.21 6.10 13.73
N GLU A 219 3.86 5.67 14.82
CA GLU A 219 4.38 6.55 15.85
C GLU A 219 5.46 7.51 15.33
N ILE A 220 6.36 7.04 14.47
CA ILE A 220 7.41 7.84 13.84
C ILE A 220 6.81 8.93 12.95
N MET A 221 5.79 8.59 12.15
CA MET A 221 5.08 9.52 11.30
C MET A 221 4.20 10.51 12.08
N GLY A 222 3.84 10.21 13.34
CA GLY A 222 2.82 10.94 14.10
C GLY A 222 1.39 10.60 13.68
N LEU A 223 1.18 9.42 13.11
CA LEU A 223 -0.15 8.87 12.81
C LEU A 223 -0.75 8.33 14.12
N HIS A 224 -1.61 9.11 14.74
CA HIS A 224 -2.29 8.69 15.96
C HIS A 224 -3.03 7.37 15.76
N ARG A 225 -3.00 6.53 16.79
CA ARG A 225 -3.57 5.17 16.75
C ARG A 225 -5.04 5.15 16.29
N GLU A 226 -5.86 6.07 16.79
CA GLU A 226 -7.28 6.23 16.42
C GLU A 226 -7.51 6.59 14.94
N ASN A 227 -6.48 7.07 14.28
CA ASN A 227 -6.47 7.36 12.85
C ASN A 227 -5.76 6.29 12.01
N ASN A 228 -5.21 5.25 12.66
CA ASN A 228 -4.57 4.14 11.99
C ASN A 228 -5.54 2.94 11.90
N PRO A 229 -6.16 2.70 10.74
CA PRO A 229 -7.18 1.66 10.61
C PRO A 229 -6.62 0.26 10.83
N PHE A 230 -5.34 0.01 10.58
CA PHE A 230 -4.70 -1.27 10.85
C PHE A 230 -4.64 -1.57 12.34
N LEU A 231 -4.23 -0.60 13.16
CA LEU A 231 -4.13 -0.75 14.61
C LEU A 231 -5.51 -0.86 15.25
N MET A 232 -6.48 -0.10 14.76
CA MET A 232 -7.87 -0.15 15.23
C MET A 232 -8.52 -1.53 14.96
N GLN A 233 -8.34 -2.08 13.76
CA GLN A 233 -8.92 -3.39 13.43
C GLN A 233 -8.15 -4.52 14.13
N ALA A 234 -6.82 -4.44 14.23
CA ALA A 234 -6.03 -5.38 15.01
C ALA A 234 -6.49 -5.44 16.49
N GLU A 235 -6.77 -4.28 17.09
CA GLU A 235 -7.30 -4.22 18.47
C GLU A 235 -8.66 -4.89 18.60
N LYS A 236 -9.60 -4.59 17.69
CA LYS A 236 -10.94 -5.22 17.68
C LYS A 236 -10.89 -6.73 17.58
N ARG A 237 -9.90 -7.24 16.81
CA ARG A 237 -9.66 -8.67 16.59
C ARG A 237 -8.75 -9.31 17.64
N GLY A 238 -8.29 -8.57 18.65
CA GLY A 238 -7.36 -9.07 19.66
C GLY A 238 -5.97 -9.42 19.14
N ILE A 239 -5.59 -8.96 17.92
CA ILE A 239 -4.28 -9.21 17.33
C ILE A 239 -3.24 -8.28 17.95
N ARG A 240 -2.11 -8.84 18.38
CA ARG A 240 -0.99 -8.11 18.96
C ARG A 240 0.29 -8.29 18.14
N PRO A 241 1.24 -7.33 18.25
CA PRO A 241 1.19 -6.05 18.95
C PRO A 241 0.37 -5.01 18.16
N ASN A 242 -0.50 -4.24 18.82
CA ASN A 242 -1.31 -3.19 18.19
C ASN A 242 -1.14 -1.83 18.89
N ARG A 243 -0.15 -1.73 19.77
CA ARG A 243 0.22 -0.53 20.52
C ARG A 243 1.72 -0.50 20.73
N ILE A 244 2.28 0.68 20.93
CA ILE A 244 3.74 0.85 21.11
C ILE A 244 4.27 0.17 22.37
N ASP A 245 3.49 0.14 23.45
CA ASP A 245 3.82 -0.55 24.69
C ASP A 245 3.84 -2.09 24.58
N HIS A 246 3.37 -2.64 23.46
CA HIS A 246 3.50 -4.06 23.12
C HIS A 246 4.75 -4.39 22.28
N VAL A 247 5.57 -3.37 21.94
CA VAL A 247 6.71 -3.54 21.05
C VAL A 247 8.02 -3.24 21.78
N GLU A 248 8.94 -4.19 21.77
CA GLU A 248 10.31 -3.95 22.19
C GLU A 248 11.08 -3.24 21.08
N LEU A 249 11.56 -2.04 21.35
CA LEU A 249 12.39 -1.27 20.43
C LEU A 249 13.87 -1.51 20.70
N VAL A 250 14.59 -1.91 19.65
CA VAL A 250 16.03 -2.11 19.69
C VAL A 250 16.70 -1.12 18.72
N GLY A 251 17.61 -0.31 19.21
CA GLY A 251 18.28 0.74 18.45
C GLY A 251 18.04 2.12 19.03
N ALA A 252 17.81 3.12 18.18
CA ALA A 252 17.55 4.48 18.65
C ALA A 252 16.19 4.57 19.36
N PRO A 253 16.07 5.39 20.43
CA PRO A 253 14.83 5.57 21.16
C PRO A 253 13.78 6.27 20.28
N LEU A 254 12.52 5.93 20.46
CA LEU A 254 11.41 6.46 19.65
C LEU A 254 11.34 7.99 19.65
N SER A 255 11.72 8.63 20.75
CA SER A 255 11.76 10.09 20.88
C SER A 255 12.68 10.78 19.87
N GLU A 256 13.75 10.12 19.44
CA GLU A 256 14.70 10.61 18.45
C GLU A 256 14.26 10.32 17.00
N LEU A 257 13.33 9.38 16.83
CA LEU A 257 12.88 8.92 15.52
C LEU A 257 11.63 9.65 15.00
N LYS A 258 10.90 10.38 15.85
CA LYS A 258 9.69 11.10 15.46
C LYS A 258 9.98 12.16 14.41
N ILE A 259 9.15 12.18 13.36
CA ILE A 259 9.27 13.12 12.24
C ILE A 259 8.27 14.26 12.45
N PRO A 260 8.75 15.46 12.84
CA PRO A 260 7.85 16.58 13.01
C PRO A 260 7.24 17.05 11.68
N GLY A 261 5.97 17.38 11.70
CA GLY A 261 5.27 17.98 10.55
C GLY A 261 5.12 17.03 9.36
N PHE A 262 5.05 15.70 9.58
CA PHE A 262 4.75 14.75 8.53
C PHE A 262 3.32 14.99 8.00
N LYS A 263 3.18 15.19 6.70
CA LYS A 263 1.91 15.55 6.07
C LYS A 263 1.12 14.28 5.78
N PHE A 264 -0.11 14.24 6.23
CA PHE A 264 -1.03 13.14 5.93
C PHE A 264 -2.01 13.51 4.82
N PRO A 265 -2.57 12.51 4.12
CA PRO A 265 -3.62 12.77 3.16
C PRO A 265 -4.83 13.37 3.88
N PRO A 266 -5.51 14.33 3.26
CA PRO A 266 -6.66 14.99 3.88
C PRO A 266 -7.82 14.03 4.23
N THR A 267 -7.81 12.83 3.68
CA THR A 267 -8.78 11.76 3.98
C THR A 267 -8.66 11.17 5.39
N ILE A 268 -7.56 11.46 6.11
CA ILE A 268 -7.33 10.92 7.45
C ILE A 268 -8.35 11.39 8.49
N THR A 269 -8.83 12.63 8.33
CA THR A 269 -9.83 13.23 9.22
C THR A 269 -11.26 13.02 8.77
N GLU A 270 -11.47 12.40 7.59
CA GLU A 270 -12.80 12.16 7.03
C GLU A 270 -13.55 11.09 7.82
N GLY A 271 -14.65 11.48 8.43
CA GLY A 271 -15.59 10.58 9.09
C GLY A 271 -15.30 10.25 10.56
N THR A 272 -14.16 10.64 11.12
CA THR A 272 -13.81 10.30 12.51
C THR A 272 -14.43 11.24 13.56
N GLY A 273 -14.65 12.52 13.21
CA GLY A 273 -15.19 13.51 14.15
C GLY A 273 -16.71 13.66 14.11
N VAL A 274 -17.28 13.91 12.93
CA VAL A 274 -18.68 14.31 12.78
C VAL A 274 -19.65 13.12 12.91
N VAL A 275 -19.26 11.95 12.39
CA VAL A 275 -20.16 10.77 12.38
C VAL A 275 -20.25 10.11 13.76
N ASN A 276 -19.21 10.19 14.58
CA ASN A 276 -19.18 9.61 15.93
C ASN A 276 -19.96 10.45 16.96
N HIS A 277 -20.26 11.72 16.64
CA HIS A 277 -21.02 12.64 17.52
C HIS A 277 -22.48 12.81 17.10
N LEU A 278 -22.96 12.04 16.09
CA LEU A 278 -24.36 12.09 15.68
C LEU A 278 -25.26 11.53 16.80
N THR A 279 -26.22 12.35 17.22
CA THR A 279 -27.27 11.96 18.14
C THR A 279 -28.15 10.86 17.53
N TRP A 280 -28.84 10.08 18.34
CA TRP A 280 -29.63 8.93 17.89
C TRP A 280 -30.64 9.26 16.78
N TRP A 281 -31.23 10.47 16.78
CA TRP A 281 -32.18 10.93 15.76
C TRP A 281 -31.50 11.39 14.44
N GLN A 282 -30.20 11.67 14.47
CA GLN A 282 -29.41 12.01 13.27
C GLN A 282 -28.85 10.77 12.56
N LYS A 283 -28.85 9.60 13.22
CA LYS A 283 -28.36 8.34 12.64
C LYS A 283 -28.95 7.98 11.29
N PRO A 284 -30.27 8.18 11.02
CA PRO A 284 -30.85 7.91 9.70
C PRO A 284 -30.27 8.78 8.56
N LEU A 285 -29.72 9.97 8.91
CA LEU A 285 -29.08 10.89 7.96
C LEU A 285 -27.59 10.59 7.76
N GLN A 286 -27.04 9.64 8.52
CA GLN A 286 -25.64 9.25 8.45
C GLN A 286 -25.12 8.96 7.02
N PRO A 287 -25.84 8.25 6.13
CA PRO A 287 -25.39 8.03 4.76
C PRO A 287 -25.22 9.32 3.97
N ILE A 288 -26.12 10.28 4.14
CA ILE A 288 -26.10 11.58 3.45
C ILE A 288 -24.92 12.41 3.96
N PHE A 289 -24.71 12.46 5.27
CA PHE A 289 -23.56 13.15 5.87
C PHE A 289 -22.23 12.50 5.48
N LYS A 290 -22.15 11.16 5.49
CA LYS A 290 -20.97 10.42 5.05
C LYS A 290 -20.65 10.73 3.59
N ASP A 291 -21.66 10.77 2.72
CA ASP A 291 -21.48 11.12 1.30
C ASP A 291 -20.99 12.55 1.10
N SER A 292 -21.49 13.49 1.88
CA SER A 292 -21.13 14.90 1.81
C SER A 292 -19.74 15.20 2.42
N LEU A 293 -19.27 14.37 3.35
CA LEU A 293 -18.00 14.56 4.05
C LEU A 293 -16.83 13.82 3.38
N THR A 294 -17.11 12.81 2.55
CA THR A 294 -16.05 12.05 1.88
C THR A 294 -15.57 12.77 0.62
N ARG A 295 -14.25 12.85 0.44
CA ARG A 295 -13.67 13.49 -0.74
C ARG A 295 -14.00 12.73 -2.02
N LYS A 296 -14.19 13.50 -3.09
CA LYS A 296 -14.52 12.98 -4.42
C LYS A 296 -13.31 13.10 -5.35
N PRO A 297 -12.90 12.01 -6.03
CA PRO A 297 -11.86 12.13 -7.04
C PRO A 297 -12.39 12.95 -8.22
N ARG A 298 -11.59 13.92 -8.67
CA ARG A 298 -11.89 14.76 -9.84
C ARG A 298 -10.72 14.80 -10.80
N ILE A 299 -11.02 14.72 -12.09
CA ILE A 299 -10.03 14.75 -13.15
C ILE A 299 -9.76 16.20 -13.56
N LEU A 300 -8.50 16.61 -13.49
CA LEU A 300 -7.99 17.84 -14.04
C LEU A 300 -7.78 17.67 -15.54
N LYS A 301 -8.80 18.02 -16.33
CA LYS A 301 -8.82 17.82 -17.79
C LYS A 301 -7.55 18.34 -18.48
N LYS A 302 -6.94 19.43 -17.97
CA LYS A 302 -5.72 20.03 -18.53
C LYS A 302 -4.49 19.11 -18.37
N LYS A 303 -4.35 18.41 -17.25
CA LYS A 303 -3.24 17.49 -16.96
C LYS A 303 -3.44 16.10 -17.56
N CYS A 304 -4.68 15.68 -17.83
CA CYS A 304 -4.98 14.35 -18.32
C CYS A 304 -4.40 14.11 -19.73
N ILE A 305 -3.54 13.12 -19.88
CA ILE A 305 -2.93 12.69 -21.16
C ILE A 305 -3.69 11.54 -21.83
N ALA A 306 -4.85 11.16 -21.34
CA ALA A 306 -5.69 10.08 -21.87
C ALA A 306 -5.03 8.68 -21.90
N CYS A 307 -4.12 8.38 -20.97
CA CYS A 307 -3.44 7.07 -20.90
C CYS A 307 -4.36 5.91 -20.48
N ALA A 308 -5.59 6.18 -20.04
CA ALA A 308 -6.61 5.22 -19.61
C ALA A 308 -6.26 4.37 -18.37
N ALA A 309 -5.15 4.62 -17.65
CA ALA A 309 -4.79 3.87 -16.44
C ALA A 309 -5.90 3.92 -15.37
N CYS A 310 -6.48 5.09 -15.13
CA CYS A 310 -7.60 5.27 -14.19
C CYS A 310 -8.89 4.54 -14.62
N TYR A 311 -9.16 4.48 -15.93
CA TYR A 311 -10.27 3.71 -16.50
C TYR A 311 -10.10 2.22 -16.24
N GLN A 312 -8.89 1.69 -16.46
CA GLN A 312 -8.57 0.27 -16.21
C GLN A 312 -8.59 -0.07 -14.72
N ALA A 313 -8.15 0.86 -13.86
CA ALA A 313 -8.12 0.67 -12.41
C ALA A 313 -9.50 0.76 -11.74
N CYS A 314 -10.52 1.29 -12.41
CA CYS A 314 -11.83 1.51 -11.80
C CYS A 314 -12.62 0.20 -11.62
N PRO A 315 -12.80 -0.30 -10.37
CA PRO A 315 -13.44 -1.59 -10.12
C PRO A 315 -14.93 -1.62 -10.48
N VAL A 316 -15.59 -0.46 -10.43
CA VAL A 316 -17.03 -0.31 -10.70
C VAL A 316 -17.34 0.34 -12.06
N LYS A 317 -16.29 0.50 -12.90
CA LYS A 317 -16.43 1.10 -14.25
C LYS A 317 -17.09 2.48 -14.22
N ALA A 318 -16.81 3.27 -13.20
CA ALA A 318 -17.32 4.63 -13.06
C ALA A 318 -16.54 5.66 -13.92
N ILE A 319 -15.54 5.24 -14.69
CA ILE A 319 -14.71 6.14 -15.50
C ILE A 319 -14.91 5.81 -16.97
N SER A 320 -15.09 6.83 -17.79
CA SER A 320 -15.17 6.74 -19.25
C SER A 320 -14.13 7.62 -19.91
N MET A 321 -13.71 7.25 -21.13
CA MET A 321 -12.82 8.09 -21.94
C MET A 321 -13.69 8.91 -22.89
N VAL A 322 -13.70 10.23 -22.71
CA VAL A 322 -14.51 11.19 -23.47
C VAL A 322 -13.64 11.96 -24.43
N LYS A 323 -14.10 12.10 -25.67
CA LYS A 323 -13.44 12.91 -26.69
C LYS A 323 -14.27 14.16 -26.96
N ASN A 324 -13.65 15.33 -26.84
CA ASN A 324 -14.21 16.57 -27.35
C ASN A 324 -13.44 17.03 -28.61
N SER A 325 -13.81 18.18 -29.17
CA SER A 325 -13.18 18.73 -30.39
C SER A 325 -11.67 18.98 -30.25
N ARG A 326 -11.13 19.09 -29.04
CA ARG A 326 -9.73 19.48 -28.78
C ARG A 326 -8.87 18.31 -28.27
N LYS A 327 -9.42 17.40 -27.45
CA LYS A 327 -8.66 16.28 -26.87
C LYS A 327 -9.54 15.19 -26.28
N THR A 328 -8.91 14.01 -26.05
CA THR A 328 -9.48 12.94 -25.22
C THR A 328 -9.08 13.13 -23.76
N TYR A 329 -9.95 12.83 -22.82
CA TYR A 329 -9.70 12.84 -21.38
C TYR A 329 -10.60 11.82 -20.66
N ALA A 330 -10.24 11.46 -19.44
CA ALA A 330 -11.08 10.62 -18.61
C ALA A 330 -12.16 11.45 -17.89
N GLU A 331 -13.33 10.88 -17.64
CA GLU A 331 -14.42 11.49 -16.88
C GLU A 331 -15.00 10.49 -15.88
N ILE A 332 -15.35 10.94 -14.67
CA ILE A 332 -15.86 10.11 -13.59
C ILE A 332 -17.36 10.31 -13.45
N ASP A 333 -18.10 9.20 -13.49
CA ASP A 333 -19.51 9.16 -13.11
C ASP A 333 -19.60 9.10 -11.57
N GLU A 334 -19.93 10.22 -10.95
CA GLU A 334 -20.01 10.36 -9.50
C GLU A 334 -21.08 9.45 -8.88
N SER A 335 -22.12 9.09 -9.63
CA SER A 335 -23.22 8.23 -9.15
C SER A 335 -22.80 6.78 -8.97
N LYS A 336 -21.80 6.32 -9.75
CA LYS A 336 -21.22 4.98 -9.68
C LYS A 336 -19.97 4.90 -8.80
N CYS A 337 -19.36 6.05 -8.49
CA CYS A 337 -18.07 6.09 -7.82
C CYS A 337 -18.16 5.67 -6.35
N ILE A 338 -17.47 4.59 -5.97
CA ILE A 338 -17.38 4.06 -4.59
C ILE A 338 -16.27 4.70 -3.76
N ARG A 339 -15.52 5.65 -4.31
CA ARG A 339 -14.43 6.41 -3.64
C ARG A 339 -13.31 5.53 -3.06
N CYS A 340 -12.98 4.46 -3.76
CA CYS A 340 -11.84 3.60 -3.42
C CYS A 340 -10.47 4.24 -3.74
N TYR A 341 -10.47 5.34 -4.48
CA TYR A 341 -9.28 6.11 -4.91
C TYR A 341 -8.28 5.35 -5.80
N CYS A 342 -8.56 4.15 -6.26
CA CYS A 342 -7.67 3.40 -7.17
C CYS A 342 -7.27 4.23 -8.40
N CYS A 343 -8.18 5.05 -8.94
CA CYS A 343 -7.87 5.93 -10.07
C CYS A 343 -6.84 7.02 -9.71
N HIS A 344 -6.91 7.55 -8.50
CA HIS A 344 -5.95 8.53 -7.98
C HIS A 344 -4.57 7.88 -7.79
N GLU A 345 -4.50 6.70 -7.18
CA GLU A 345 -3.26 5.96 -6.96
C GLU A 345 -2.50 5.66 -8.25
N MET A 346 -3.23 5.45 -9.36
CA MET A 346 -2.68 5.01 -10.63
C MET A 346 -2.36 6.15 -11.60
N CYS A 347 -2.66 7.39 -11.25
CA CYS A 347 -2.43 8.55 -12.12
C CYS A 347 -0.99 9.06 -11.99
N ALA A 348 -0.11 8.71 -12.94
CA ALA A 348 1.27 9.18 -12.95
C ALA A 348 1.41 10.69 -13.25
N GLU A 349 0.37 11.31 -13.86
CA GLU A 349 0.37 12.72 -14.25
C GLU A 349 -0.23 13.64 -13.18
N ASP A 350 -0.55 13.14 -11.99
CA ASP A 350 -1.28 13.88 -10.94
C ASP A 350 -2.52 14.62 -11.47
N ALA A 351 -3.16 14.01 -12.45
CA ALA A 351 -4.34 14.57 -13.10
C ALA A 351 -5.64 14.28 -12.32
N ILE A 352 -5.58 13.54 -11.22
CA ILE A 352 -6.73 13.23 -10.38
C ILE A 352 -6.49 13.79 -8.98
N ILE A 353 -7.35 14.71 -8.56
CA ILE A 353 -7.30 15.33 -7.23
C ILE A 353 -8.49 14.84 -6.37
N LEU A 354 -8.28 14.82 -5.07
CA LEU A 354 -9.35 14.51 -4.10
C LEU A 354 -9.99 15.82 -3.60
N LYS A 355 -11.15 16.16 -4.17
CA LYS A 355 -11.84 17.44 -3.87
C LYS A 355 -12.74 17.28 -2.66
N THR A 356 -12.61 18.19 -1.69
CA THR A 356 -13.50 18.33 -0.53
C THR A 356 -14.85 18.89 -0.95
N SER A 357 -15.95 18.43 -0.33
CA SER A 357 -17.25 19.04 -0.52
C SER A 357 -17.30 20.44 0.11
N LEU A 358 -18.24 21.28 -0.35
CA LEU A 358 -18.45 22.62 0.22
C LEU A 358 -18.85 22.54 1.70
N PHE A 359 -19.67 21.54 2.06
CA PHE A 359 -20.11 21.30 3.44
C PHE A 359 -18.96 20.97 4.39
N TYR A 360 -17.96 20.23 3.94
CA TYR A 360 -16.79 19.92 4.76
C TYR A 360 -15.96 21.18 5.07
N ARG A 361 -15.85 22.11 4.12
CA ARG A 361 -15.15 23.39 4.35
C ARG A 361 -15.88 24.28 5.37
N LEU A 362 -17.21 24.26 5.35
CA LEU A 362 -18.04 25.01 6.30
C LEU A 362 -18.07 24.40 7.71
N ALA A 363 -17.80 23.09 7.82
CA ALA A 363 -17.75 22.40 9.11
C ALA A 363 -16.39 22.50 9.84
N GLN A 364 -15.35 23.00 9.16
CA GLN A 364 -14.01 23.21 9.74
C GLN A 364 -13.68 24.69 10.00
N GLY A 365 -14.48 25.65 9.56
CA GLY A 365 -14.37 27.08 9.86
C GLY A 365 -15.35 27.46 10.95
#